data_532b70b1fdb0e7b9d8a5375fc2f6252e
#
_entry.id   532b70b1fdb0e7b9d8a5375fc2f6252e
#
_cell.length_a   1.000
_cell.length_b   1.000
_cell.length_c   1.000
_cell.angle_alpha   90.00
_cell.angle_beta   90.00
_cell.angle_gamma   90.00
#
_symmetry.space_group_name_H-M   'P 1'
#
loop_
_entity.id
_entity.type
_entity.pdbx_description
1 polymer ?
#
loop_
_entity_poly.entity_id
_entity_poly.type
_entity_poly.pdbx_seq_one_letter_code
_entity_poly.pdbx_strand_id
1 'polypeptide(L)'
;MMNSRWQANKIGLINFWYYDEQEFPFVKGRMLLRGSNGSGKSVTMQSVVPLLLDGNMSPERLDPFGSRDRKMSSYLLEEDDGREERTGYLYLELKRQNSDTYLTIGMGIRARRGKNLDKWYFSLTDGRRIGKDFFLYKDSGEKVTLSKKELENRIWDGGRVIDR
;
A
#
# COMPACT_ATOMS: atom_id res chain seq x y z
N MET A 1 -31.65 -13.95 -3.08
CA MET A 1 -30.70 -13.04 -2.39
C MET A 1 -29.55 -12.74 -3.33
N MET A 2 -29.40 -11.52 -3.75
CA MET A 2 -28.20 -11.12 -4.47
C MET A 2 -27.03 -11.13 -3.49
N ASN A 3 -26.10 -12.06 -3.67
CA ASN A 3 -24.88 -12.14 -2.89
C ASN A 3 -24.00 -10.94 -3.25
N SER A 4 -24.07 -9.89 -2.45
CA SER A 4 -23.22 -8.70 -2.60
C SER A 4 -21.78 -9.06 -2.23
N ARG A 5 -20.98 -9.40 -3.22
CA ARG A 5 -19.57 -9.76 -3.05
C ARG A 5 -18.72 -8.50 -2.94
N TRP A 6 -17.65 -8.59 -2.18
CA TRP A 6 -16.59 -7.62 -2.19
C TRP A 6 -15.75 -7.78 -3.48
N GLN A 7 -15.41 -6.67 -4.09
CA GLN A 7 -14.55 -6.60 -5.27
C GLN A 7 -13.42 -5.62 -5.04
N ALA A 8 -12.26 -5.90 -5.61
CA ALA A 8 -11.18 -4.93 -5.67
C ALA A 8 -11.66 -3.68 -6.43
N ASN A 9 -11.47 -2.51 -5.83
CA ASN A 9 -11.88 -1.24 -6.39
C ASN A 9 -10.71 -0.36 -6.79
N LYS A 10 -9.67 -0.28 -5.98
CA LYS A 10 -8.40 0.36 -6.33
C LYS A 10 -7.25 -0.13 -5.46
N ILE A 11 -6.05 -0.03 -6.01
CA ILE A 11 -4.78 -0.14 -5.29
C ILE A 11 -4.20 1.26 -5.18
N GLY A 12 -3.59 1.59 -4.04
CA GLY A 12 -2.83 2.82 -3.88
C GLY A 12 -1.43 2.58 -3.37
N LEU A 13 -0.50 3.35 -3.88
CA LEU A 13 0.90 3.43 -3.47
C LEU A 13 1.18 4.86 -3.03
N ILE A 14 1.72 5.04 -1.84
CA ILE A 14 2.00 6.35 -1.28
C ILE A 14 3.44 6.38 -0.79
N ASN A 15 4.20 7.36 -1.29
CA ASN A 15 5.62 7.53 -0.99
C ASN A 15 6.42 6.21 -1.12
N PHE A 16 6.19 5.54 -2.23
CA PHE A 16 6.74 4.21 -2.51
C PHE A 16 7.33 4.18 -3.91
N TRP A 17 8.57 3.69 -4.07
CA TRP A 17 9.34 3.70 -5.30
C TRP A 17 9.40 5.12 -5.87
N TYR A 18 9.05 5.35 -7.14
CA TYR A 18 8.98 6.67 -7.77
C TYR A 18 7.61 7.35 -7.63
N TYR A 19 6.68 6.75 -6.89
CA TYR A 19 5.35 7.30 -6.69
C TYR A 19 5.27 8.13 -5.40
N ASP A 20 4.87 9.39 -5.50
CA ASP A 20 4.44 10.18 -4.35
C ASP A 20 3.08 9.69 -3.88
N GLU A 21 2.13 9.64 -4.82
CA GLU A 21 0.79 9.12 -4.64
C GLU A 21 0.27 8.61 -5.99
N GLN A 22 -0.03 7.32 -6.06
CA GLN A 22 -0.54 6.70 -7.27
C GLN A 22 -1.69 5.76 -6.94
N GLU A 23 -2.79 5.93 -7.65
CA GLU A 23 -3.94 5.05 -7.59
C GLU A 23 -4.11 4.27 -8.89
N PHE A 24 -4.44 2.99 -8.78
CA PHE A 24 -4.74 2.10 -9.90
C PHE A 24 -6.16 1.56 -9.72
N PRO A 25 -7.14 2.08 -10.48
CA PRO A 25 -8.52 1.66 -10.35
C PRO A 25 -8.77 0.30 -10.99
N PHE A 26 -9.67 -0.46 -10.38
CA PHE A 26 -10.25 -1.66 -10.98
C PHE A 26 -11.60 -1.34 -11.62
N VAL A 27 -11.92 -2.00 -12.69
CA VAL A 27 -13.25 -1.98 -13.30
C VAL A 27 -13.91 -3.34 -13.08
N LYS A 28 -14.98 -3.38 -12.31
CA LYS A 28 -15.67 -4.64 -11.94
C LYS A 28 -14.71 -5.71 -11.38
N GLY A 29 -13.80 -5.29 -10.51
CA GLY A 29 -12.81 -6.17 -9.88
C GLY A 29 -11.66 -6.62 -10.81
N ARG A 30 -11.51 -6.01 -11.97
CA ARG A 30 -10.48 -6.38 -12.96
C ARG A 30 -9.58 -5.18 -13.28
N MET A 31 -8.29 -5.47 -13.47
CA MET A 31 -7.30 -4.48 -13.89
C MET A 31 -6.33 -5.12 -14.88
N LEU A 32 -5.95 -4.36 -15.89
CA LEU A 32 -4.91 -4.74 -16.85
C LEU A 32 -3.81 -3.68 -16.84
N LEU A 33 -2.61 -4.08 -16.41
CA LEU A 33 -1.43 -3.22 -16.48
C LEU A 33 -0.73 -3.40 -17.81
N ARG A 34 -0.59 -2.31 -18.56
CA ARG A 34 0.16 -2.24 -19.81
C ARG A 34 1.28 -1.20 -19.71
N GLY A 35 2.35 -1.44 -20.43
CA GLY A 35 3.49 -0.50 -20.48
C GLY A 35 4.73 -1.19 -20.99
N SER A 36 5.73 -0.40 -21.38
CA SER A 36 7.05 -0.87 -21.78
C SER A 36 7.81 -1.50 -20.61
N ASN A 37 8.91 -2.17 -20.89
CA ASN A 37 9.82 -2.66 -19.86
C ASN A 37 10.34 -1.47 -19.04
N GLY A 38 10.38 -1.65 -17.69
CA GLY A 38 10.78 -0.58 -16.78
C GLY A 38 9.69 0.43 -16.40
N SER A 39 8.44 0.28 -16.90
CA SER A 39 7.34 1.20 -16.60
C SER A 39 6.68 1.01 -15.23
N GLY A 40 7.19 0.12 -14.37
CA GLY A 40 6.68 -0.11 -13.02
C GLY A 40 5.57 -1.15 -12.89
N LYS A 41 5.22 -1.88 -13.95
CA LYS A 41 4.20 -2.94 -13.87
C LYS A 41 4.50 -4.00 -12.81
N SER A 42 5.73 -4.51 -12.81
CA SER A 42 6.17 -5.52 -11.84
C SER A 42 6.19 -4.97 -10.42
N VAL A 43 6.67 -3.76 -10.21
CA VAL A 43 6.67 -3.09 -8.89
C VAL A 43 5.26 -2.94 -8.35
N THR A 44 4.33 -2.49 -9.18
CA THR A 44 2.91 -2.34 -8.80
C THR A 44 2.30 -3.68 -8.42
N MET A 45 2.52 -4.73 -9.20
CA MET A 45 2.00 -6.07 -8.89
C MET A 45 2.64 -6.65 -7.63
N GLN A 46 3.95 -6.55 -7.49
CA GLN A 46 4.69 -7.07 -6.34
C GLN A 46 4.31 -6.38 -5.03
N SER A 47 4.00 -5.09 -5.07
CA SER A 47 3.59 -4.33 -3.88
C SER A 47 2.26 -4.80 -3.30
N VAL A 48 1.36 -5.36 -4.12
CA VAL A 48 0.04 -5.84 -3.69
C VAL A 48 0.10 -7.25 -3.09
N VAL A 49 1.06 -8.06 -3.50
CA VAL A 49 1.18 -9.45 -3.06
C VAL A 49 1.23 -9.58 -1.53
N PRO A 50 2.01 -8.78 -0.77
CA PRO A 50 2.02 -8.86 0.68
C PRO A 50 0.67 -8.51 1.34
N LEU A 51 -0.14 -7.65 0.72
CA LEU A 51 -1.46 -7.31 1.24
C LEU A 51 -2.45 -8.48 1.11
N LEU A 52 -2.26 -9.31 0.09
CA LEU A 52 -3.14 -10.44 -0.20
C LEU A 52 -2.66 -11.76 0.43
N LEU A 53 -1.37 -11.89 0.67
CA LEU A 53 -0.71 -13.13 1.06
C LEU A 53 0.11 -12.97 2.34
N ASP A 54 -0.54 -12.85 3.49
CA ASP A 54 0.05 -12.93 4.83
C ASP A 54 1.19 -11.94 5.17
N GLY A 55 1.40 -10.92 4.37
CA GLY A 55 2.45 -9.91 4.58
C GLY A 55 3.87 -10.43 4.37
N ASN A 56 4.04 -11.54 3.70
CA ASN A 56 5.37 -12.08 3.38
C ASN A 56 5.99 -11.29 2.22
N MET A 57 7.12 -10.63 2.50
CA MET A 57 7.87 -9.80 1.56
C MET A 57 9.18 -10.46 1.11
N SER A 58 9.32 -11.79 1.24
CA SER A 58 10.51 -12.48 0.76
C SER A 58 10.66 -12.32 -0.76
N PRO A 59 11.89 -12.12 -1.27
CA PRO A 59 12.12 -11.91 -2.70
C PRO A 59 11.55 -13.02 -3.58
N GLU A 60 11.62 -14.27 -3.14
CA GLU A 60 11.10 -15.41 -3.87
C GLU A 60 9.58 -15.40 -4.03
N ARG A 61 8.87 -14.76 -3.10
CA ARG A 61 7.41 -14.59 -3.18
C ARG A 61 7.00 -13.37 -3.99
N LEU A 62 7.77 -12.30 -3.90
CA LEU A 62 7.47 -11.05 -4.63
C LEU A 62 7.73 -11.21 -6.12
N ASP A 63 8.80 -11.90 -6.48
CA ASP A 63 9.19 -12.12 -7.86
C ASP A 63 9.89 -13.49 -8.03
N PRO A 64 9.11 -14.58 -8.15
CA PRO A 64 9.67 -15.93 -8.24
C PRO A 64 10.61 -16.14 -9.44
N PHE A 65 10.49 -15.32 -10.47
CA PHE A 65 11.27 -15.40 -11.71
C PHE A 65 12.27 -14.23 -11.86
N GLY A 66 12.29 -13.32 -10.92
CA GLY A 66 13.14 -12.13 -10.96
C GLY A 66 14.45 -12.28 -10.20
N SER A 67 15.17 -11.16 -10.10
CA SER A 67 16.40 -11.08 -9.33
C SER A 67 16.12 -11.25 -7.84
N ARG A 68 16.91 -12.10 -7.16
CA ARG A 68 16.87 -12.25 -5.69
C ARG A 68 17.25 -10.97 -4.94
N ASP A 69 17.84 -10.00 -5.64
CA ASP A 69 18.26 -8.72 -5.08
C ASP A 69 17.12 -7.71 -4.98
N ARG A 70 15.95 -8.00 -5.58
CA ARG A 70 14.76 -7.16 -5.47
C ARG A 70 14.10 -7.34 -4.09
N LYS A 71 14.52 -6.48 -3.18
CA LYS A 71 13.93 -6.41 -1.84
C LYS A 71 12.93 -5.26 -1.75
N MET A 72 11.92 -5.40 -0.91
CA MET A 72 10.96 -4.33 -0.65
C MET A 72 11.64 -3.05 -0.15
N SER A 73 12.78 -3.17 0.56
CA SER A 73 13.58 -2.05 1.02
C SER A 73 14.14 -1.20 -0.13
N SER A 74 14.49 -1.80 -1.26
CA SER A 74 15.02 -1.07 -2.42
C SER A 74 13.99 -0.19 -3.12
N TYR A 75 12.71 -0.46 -2.93
CA TYR A 75 11.63 0.41 -3.42
C TYR A 75 11.37 1.63 -2.53
N LEU A 76 11.91 1.63 -1.32
CA LEU A 76 11.78 2.73 -0.38
C LEU A 76 13.07 3.54 -0.28
N LEU A 77 14.23 2.89 -0.20
CA LEU A 77 15.54 3.52 -0.11
C LEU A 77 16.46 2.96 -1.17
N GLU A 78 16.72 3.75 -2.20
CA GLU A 78 17.77 3.46 -3.18
C GLU A 78 19.14 3.77 -2.60
N GLU A 79 20.20 3.12 -3.11
CA GLU A 79 21.56 3.29 -2.58
C GLU A 79 22.04 4.74 -2.67
N ASP A 80 21.63 5.46 -3.73
CA ASP A 80 22.13 6.79 -4.08
C ASP A 80 21.16 7.94 -3.76
N ASP A 81 20.01 7.70 -3.12
CA ASP A 81 19.00 8.75 -2.92
C ASP A 81 19.29 9.70 -1.74
N GLY A 82 20.34 9.43 -0.96
CA GLY A 82 20.76 10.26 0.17
C GLY A 82 19.81 10.27 1.37
N ARG A 83 18.70 9.55 1.31
CA ARG A 83 17.72 9.47 2.41
C ARG A 83 18.18 8.48 3.47
N GLU A 84 18.04 8.84 4.74
CA GLU A 84 18.30 7.95 5.87
C GLU A 84 17.11 7.07 6.22
N GLU A 85 15.90 7.55 5.99
CA GLU A 85 14.67 6.81 6.20
C GLU A 85 13.56 7.24 5.24
N ARG A 86 12.62 6.32 5.00
CA ARG A 86 11.39 6.59 4.24
C ARG A 86 10.28 5.69 4.74
N THR A 87 9.09 6.28 4.90
CA THR A 87 7.85 5.56 5.20
C THR A 87 6.92 5.64 4.00
N GLY A 88 6.51 4.48 3.52
CA GLY A 88 5.55 4.35 2.43
C GLY A 88 4.34 3.52 2.85
N TYR A 89 3.26 3.66 2.08
CA TYR A 89 2.01 2.94 2.29
C TYR A 89 1.55 2.25 1.03
N LEU A 90 1.03 1.05 1.22
CA LEU A 90 0.37 0.25 0.20
C LEU A 90 -1.05 -0.04 0.69
N TYR A 91 -2.06 0.11 -0.15
CA TYR A 91 -3.42 -0.25 0.26
C TYR A 91 -4.25 -0.83 -0.88
N LEU A 92 -5.22 -1.64 -0.51
CA LEU A 92 -6.26 -2.18 -1.37
C LEU A 92 -7.61 -1.73 -0.84
N GLU A 93 -8.34 -0.97 -1.64
CA GLU A 93 -9.72 -0.63 -1.38
C GLU A 93 -10.62 -1.67 -2.04
N LEU A 94 -11.55 -2.19 -1.26
CA LEU A 94 -12.62 -3.08 -1.69
C LEU A 94 -13.94 -2.32 -1.69
N LYS A 95 -14.80 -2.65 -2.65
CA LYS A 95 -16.17 -2.12 -2.74
C LYS A 95 -17.16 -3.26 -2.83
N ARG A 96 -18.31 -3.13 -2.19
CA ARG A 96 -19.42 -4.06 -2.42
C ARG A 96 -20.02 -3.83 -3.79
N GLN A 97 -20.34 -4.92 -4.48
CA GLN A 97 -20.76 -4.90 -5.88
C GLN A 97 -22.01 -4.02 -6.15
N ASN A 98 -22.95 -4.00 -5.23
CA ASN A 98 -24.25 -3.34 -5.41
C ASN A 98 -24.52 -2.22 -4.39
N SER A 99 -23.49 -1.66 -3.78
CA SER A 99 -23.64 -0.56 -2.83
C SER A 99 -22.38 0.30 -2.77
N ASP A 100 -22.50 1.52 -2.26
CA ASP A 100 -21.37 2.40 -1.98
C ASP A 100 -20.75 2.12 -0.60
N THR A 101 -20.50 0.85 -0.33
CA THR A 101 -19.86 0.39 0.89
C THR A 101 -18.41 0.02 0.59
N TYR A 102 -17.49 0.59 1.34
CA TYR A 102 -16.05 0.46 1.14
C TYR A 102 -15.36 -0.12 2.36
N LEU A 103 -14.31 -0.87 2.12
CA LEU A 103 -13.40 -1.40 3.12
C LEU A 103 -11.98 -1.28 2.56
N THR A 104 -11.06 -0.80 3.38
CA THR A 104 -9.66 -0.71 2.97
C THR A 104 -8.79 -1.55 3.89
N ILE A 105 -7.88 -2.30 3.29
CA ILE A 105 -6.76 -2.95 3.97
C ILE A 105 -5.47 -2.35 3.45
N GLY A 106 -4.49 -2.19 4.32
CA GLY A 106 -3.24 -1.59 3.93
C GLY A 106 -2.07 -2.01 4.80
N MET A 107 -0.89 -1.57 4.37
CA MET A 107 0.38 -1.82 5.03
C MET A 107 1.22 -0.55 5.01
N GLY A 108 1.76 -0.18 6.16
CA GLY A 108 2.82 0.81 6.27
C GLY A 108 4.18 0.12 6.36
N ILE A 109 5.16 0.66 5.68
CA ILE A 109 6.53 0.15 5.67
C ILE A 109 7.47 1.31 5.93
N ARG A 110 8.31 1.18 6.96
CA ARG A 110 9.39 2.13 7.24
C ARG A 110 10.73 1.47 6.97
N ALA A 111 11.47 2.02 6.04
CA ALA A 111 12.84 1.65 5.74
C ALA A 111 13.81 2.64 6.39
N ARG A 112 14.84 2.14 7.05
CA ARG A 112 15.96 2.91 7.62
C ARG A 112 17.27 2.26 7.19
N ARG A 113 18.26 3.08 6.82
CA ARG A 113 19.55 2.56 6.39
C ARG A 113 20.19 1.69 7.48
N GLY A 114 20.68 0.53 7.08
CA GLY A 114 21.36 -0.41 7.98
C GLY A 114 20.47 -1.10 9.01
N LYS A 115 19.13 -0.96 8.90
CA LYS A 115 18.17 -1.60 9.81
C LYS A 115 17.17 -2.46 9.05
N ASN A 116 16.56 -3.41 9.75
CA ASN A 116 15.44 -4.18 9.22
C ASN A 116 14.24 -3.26 8.94
N LEU A 117 13.39 -3.67 8.00
CA LEU A 117 12.14 -2.99 7.73
C LEU A 117 11.20 -3.10 8.93
N ASP A 118 10.65 -1.96 9.35
CA ASP A 118 9.47 -1.94 10.21
C ASP A 118 8.23 -2.01 9.33
N LYS A 119 7.26 -2.81 9.73
CA LYS A 119 5.99 -2.93 9.01
C LYS A 119 4.83 -3.02 9.98
N TRP A 120 3.70 -2.48 9.57
CA TRP A 120 2.42 -2.59 10.27
C TRP A 120 1.30 -2.69 9.27
N TYR A 121 0.18 -3.24 9.70
CA TYR A 121 -1.01 -3.41 8.89
C TYR A 121 -2.13 -2.56 9.44
N PHE A 122 -3.02 -2.12 8.56
CA PHE A 122 -4.20 -1.38 9.00
C PHE A 122 -5.42 -1.75 8.19
N SER A 123 -6.59 -1.47 8.75
CA SER A 123 -7.86 -1.55 8.07
C SER A 123 -8.70 -0.31 8.35
N LEU A 124 -9.51 0.10 7.38
CA LEU A 124 -10.59 1.05 7.52
C LEU A 124 -11.90 0.31 7.25
N THR A 125 -12.77 0.27 8.24
CA THR A 125 -14.03 -0.50 8.20
C THR A 125 -15.28 0.36 8.34
N ASP A 126 -15.08 1.67 8.52
CA ASP A 126 -16.14 2.68 8.70
C ASP A 126 -16.57 3.37 7.40
N GLY A 127 -16.07 2.90 6.27
CA GLY A 127 -16.39 3.46 4.94
C GLY A 127 -15.53 4.63 4.51
N ARG A 128 -14.64 5.15 5.37
CA ARG A 128 -13.67 6.18 4.95
C ARG A 128 -12.78 5.66 3.84
N ARG A 129 -12.48 6.54 2.88
CA ARG A 129 -11.72 6.21 1.68
C ARG A 129 -10.42 7.02 1.63
N ILE A 130 -9.29 6.35 1.40
CA ILE A 130 -8.01 7.01 1.23
C ILE A 130 -8.03 7.87 -0.04
N GLY A 131 -7.56 9.10 0.09
CA GLY A 131 -7.55 10.09 -0.98
C GLY A 131 -8.85 10.87 -1.15
N LYS A 132 -9.87 10.62 -0.33
CA LYS A 132 -11.13 11.38 -0.30
C LYS A 132 -11.41 11.99 1.07
N ASP A 133 -11.67 11.17 2.06
CA ASP A 133 -12.03 11.57 3.42
C ASP A 133 -11.06 11.02 4.46
N PHE A 134 -10.04 10.30 4.02
CA PHE A 134 -8.94 9.83 4.84
C PHE A 134 -7.61 9.99 4.09
N PHE A 135 -6.61 10.58 4.74
CA PHE A 135 -5.31 10.83 4.13
C PHE A 135 -4.18 10.25 4.96
N LEU A 136 -3.19 9.65 4.29
CA LEU A 136 -2.00 9.06 4.89
C LEU A 136 -0.83 10.05 4.99
N TYR A 137 -1.10 11.34 4.79
CA TYR A 137 -0.16 12.44 4.93
C TYR A 137 -0.46 13.28 6.16
N LYS A 138 0.57 13.96 6.67
CA LYS A 138 0.43 15.01 7.68
C LYS A 138 -0.15 16.28 7.06
N ASP A 139 -0.90 17.03 7.85
CA ASP A 139 -1.50 18.30 7.45
C ASP A 139 -0.49 19.48 7.52
N SER A 140 0.76 19.28 7.09
CA SER A 140 1.87 20.23 7.28
C SER A 140 2.31 20.98 6.03
N GLY A 141 1.49 21.01 4.97
CA GLY A 141 1.84 21.67 3.71
C GLY A 141 2.84 20.91 2.83
N GLU A 142 3.67 20.07 3.40
CA GLU A 142 4.49 19.10 2.69
C GLU A 142 3.84 17.72 2.76
N LYS A 143 3.94 16.93 1.69
CA LYS A 143 3.42 15.56 1.65
C LYS A 143 4.31 14.60 2.47
N VAL A 144 4.27 14.75 3.80
CA VAL A 144 4.95 13.86 4.73
C VAL A 144 3.99 12.76 5.18
N THR A 145 4.36 11.51 4.96
CA THR A 145 3.53 10.35 5.35
C THR A 145 3.42 10.20 6.85
N LEU A 146 2.29 9.65 7.30
CA LEU A 146 2.05 9.38 8.72
C LEU A 146 3.02 8.32 9.26
N SER A 147 3.49 8.51 10.49
CA SER A 147 4.06 7.43 11.27
C SER A 147 2.97 6.44 11.72
N LYS A 148 3.37 5.28 12.20
CA LYS A 148 2.43 4.29 12.76
C LYS A 148 1.52 4.89 13.83
N LYS A 149 2.10 5.61 14.80
CA LYS A 149 1.35 6.24 15.90
C LYS A 149 0.36 7.30 15.41
N GLU A 150 0.75 8.11 14.45
CA GLU A 150 -0.13 9.10 13.83
C GLU A 150 -1.28 8.42 13.08
N LEU A 151 -1.01 7.31 12.40
CA LEU A 151 -2.03 6.50 11.75
C LEU A 151 -3.01 5.90 12.77
N GLU A 152 -2.54 5.33 13.88
CA GLU A 152 -3.37 4.81 14.96
C GLU A 152 -4.33 5.88 15.49
N ASN A 153 -3.82 7.07 15.76
CA ASN A 153 -4.62 8.20 16.23
C ASN A 153 -5.68 8.65 15.19
N ARG A 154 -5.33 8.63 13.90
CA ARG A 154 -6.23 9.06 12.82
C ARG A 154 -7.30 8.03 12.49
N ILE A 155 -6.98 6.75 12.57
CA ILE A 155 -7.94 5.65 12.39
C ILE A 155 -8.92 5.62 13.56
N TRP A 156 -8.40 5.72 14.78
CA TRP A 156 -9.14 5.68 16.03
C TRP A 156 -10.06 4.45 16.10
N ASP A 157 -11.39 4.61 16.11
CA ASP A 157 -12.37 3.51 16.21
C ASP A 157 -12.86 2.98 14.85
N GLY A 158 -12.52 3.66 13.74
CA GLY A 158 -12.97 3.32 12.39
C GLY A 158 -12.17 2.22 11.71
N GLY A 159 -11.32 1.52 12.43
CA GLY A 159 -10.46 0.46 11.92
C GLY A 159 -9.51 -0.07 12.96
N ARG A 160 -8.42 -0.69 12.50
CA ARG A 160 -7.37 -1.24 13.36
C ARG A 160 -5.98 -1.04 12.77
N VAL A 161 -4.99 -0.92 13.63
CA VAL A 161 -3.56 -1.03 13.29
C VAL A 161 -2.98 -2.19 14.08
N ILE A 162 -2.26 -3.08 13.41
CA ILE A 162 -1.64 -4.27 14.01
C ILE A 162 -0.18 -4.42 13.57
N ASP A 163 0.64 -4.86 14.51
CA ASP A 163 2.00 -5.36 14.26
C ASP A 163 1.99 -6.87 14.07
N ARG A 164 2.95 -7.34 13.32
CA ARG A 164 3.31 -8.76 13.23
C ARG A 164 4.79 -8.93 13.44
#